data_324efc9a231fe8c4c65acb78516c80dd
#
_entry.id   324efc9a231fe8c4c65acb78516c80dd
#
_cell.length_a   1.000
_cell.length_b   1.000
_cell.length_c   1.000
_cell.angle_alpha   90.00
_cell.angle_beta   90.00
_cell.angle_gamma   90.00
#
_symmetry.space_group_name_H-M   'P 1'
#
loop_
_entity.id
_entity.type
_entity.pdbx_description
1 polymer ?
#
loop_
_entity_poly.entity_id
_entity_poly.type
_entity_poly.pdbx_seq_one_letter_code
_entity_poly.pdbx_strand_id
1 'polypeptide(L)'
;MCGIVGYLGKRQATEVLIDGLSKLEYRGYDSAGVAVNTGNELAIRKFKGRLAILAEDLQKNPIDGHLGIGHTRWATHGEPSDVNSHPHFNMDRTIAVVHNGIIENYLELRAELEAEGVKFLSQTDTEIAAHMVSKYYEGNLLDAVYKATARFRGAYALGVVCADNANELVAVRKDSPLVVGLGEDENMIASDIPAILKYTRNVYFLENGEFVHILGDKVTVLNENKEVVEKEVSEITWDVEAASKGGFDSFMAKEIYEQPKGVEDTLMRRLDEKGRIKLDDIKITKEDLDKINKVYIVACGTAYHAGLVGKYAIEKFAKIPVIADIASEFRYSDPFVDENTLIIIVSQSGETADTLAALRDAKAKGARVLSITNVVGSSIARESDDIFYTWAGPEIAVASTKAYTTQLTAFYMIALNLAMTKGSISDEEYFASIEELRKIPAQVEKVLECNELVGEIAEEIKEANDIFYLGRGVDYSLAMEGALKIKEISYVHAEAFAAGELKHGSIALIDKGTPVVAIATQGKLFEKMVSNMQEVRARGARVIAITQEGNTEVEKSADRVIYIPQVDDMFASITAVVPMQLLAYHASNIRGLDVDKPRNLAKSVTVE
;
A
#
# COMPACT_ATOMS: atom_id res chain seq x y z
N MET A 1 7.61 -3.17 -5.39
CA MET A 1 8.56 -2.23 -4.77
C MET A 1 9.65 -3.02 -4.04
N CYS A 2 10.86 -2.47 -3.94
CA CYS A 2 12.01 -3.15 -3.38
C CYS A 2 12.24 -2.82 -1.90
N GLY A 3 13.01 -3.64 -1.18
CA GLY A 3 13.43 -3.37 0.18
C GLY A 3 14.91 -2.99 0.24
N ILE A 4 15.24 -1.83 0.85
CA ILE A 4 16.60 -1.41 1.16
C ILE A 4 16.85 -1.54 2.66
N VAL A 5 18.01 -2.07 3.04
CA VAL A 5 18.58 -2.00 4.37
C VAL A 5 20.06 -1.66 4.25
N GLY A 6 20.54 -0.66 5.00
CA GLY A 6 21.95 -0.40 5.19
C GLY A 6 22.28 -0.37 6.68
N TYR A 7 23.46 -0.79 7.03
CA TYR A 7 23.91 -0.91 8.42
C TYR A 7 25.36 -0.51 8.57
N LEU A 8 25.64 0.25 9.61
CA LEU A 8 26.98 0.53 10.12
C LEU A 8 26.92 0.48 11.65
N GLY A 9 27.71 -0.40 12.27
CA GLY A 9 27.73 -0.54 13.72
C GLY A 9 28.63 -1.67 14.22
N LYS A 10 28.39 -2.16 15.45
CA LYS A 10 29.25 -3.15 16.12
C LYS A 10 28.91 -4.61 15.81
N ARG A 11 27.69 -4.88 15.25
CA ARG A 11 27.23 -6.24 14.93
C ARG A 11 27.78 -6.69 13.58
N GLN A 12 27.66 -7.97 13.31
CA GLN A 12 27.87 -8.49 11.95
C GLN A 12 26.81 -7.92 11.00
N ALA A 13 27.25 -7.20 9.97
CA ALA A 13 26.35 -6.54 9.03
C ALA A 13 25.41 -7.53 8.34
N THR A 14 25.92 -8.73 7.97
CA THR A 14 25.10 -9.77 7.32
C THR A 14 23.88 -10.19 8.13
N GLU A 15 24.02 -10.33 9.45
CA GLU A 15 22.92 -10.72 10.32
C GLU A 15 21.83 -9.63 10.37
N VAL A 16 22.25 -8.39 10.52
CA VAL A 16 21.33 -7.23 10.57
C VAL A 16 20.64 -7.03 9.24
N LEU A 17 21.38 -7.13 8.13
CA LEU A 17 20.82 -7.00 6.78
C LEU A 17 19.80 -8.08 6.47
N ILE A 18 20.09 -9.35 6.75
CA ILE A 18 19.13 -10.45 6.50
C ILE A 18 17.90 -10.32 7.38
N ASP A 19 18.05 -9.98 8.67
CA ASP A 19 16.90 -9.76 9.57
C ASP A 19 16.02 -8.62 9.05
N GLY A 20 16.62 -7.45 8.74
CA GLY A 20 15.88 -6.31 8.19
C GLY A 20 15.22 -6.59 6.85
N LEU A 21 15.93 -7.22 5.91
CA LEU A 21 15.37 -7.60 4.61
C LEU A 21 14.23 -8.62 4.75
N SER A 22 14.27 -9.51 5.75
CA SER A 22 13.17 -10.45 6.03
C SER A 22 11.86 -9.73 6.34
N LYS A 23 11.94 -8.56 6.97
CA LYS A 23 10.79 -7.69 7.29
C LYS A 23 10.32 -6.86 6.10
N LEU A 24 11.12 -6.78 5.02
CA LEU A 24 10.81 -6.06 3.78
C LEU A 24 10.49 -6.98 2.60
N GLU A 25 10.52 -8.31 2.77
CA GLU A 25 10.30 -9.25 1.67
C GLU A 25 8.91 -9.11 1.03
N TYR A 26 7.92 -8.58 1.75
CA TYR A 26 6.60 -8.23 1.18
C TYR A 26 6.65 -7.13 0.12
N ARG A 27 7.75 -6.34 0.09
CA ARG A 27 7.98 -5.29 -0.91
C ARG A 27 8.62 -5.82 -2.19
N GLY A 28 9.43 -6.89 -2.11
CA GLY A 28 10.09 -7.48 -3.27
C GLY A 28 10.68 -8.85 -2.91
N TYR A 29 10.53 -9.81 -3.80
CA TYR A 29 10.90 -11.21 -3.56
C TYR A 29 11.40 -11.94 -4.81
N ASP A 30 11.70 -11.19 -5.88
CA ASP A 30 12.20 -11.74 -7.15
C ASP A 30 13.68 -12.09 -7.08
N SER A 31 14.41 -11.34 -6.28
CA SER A 31 15.83 -11.57 -6.00
C SER A 31 16.27 -10.83 -4.74
N ALA A 32 17.37 -11.25 -4.13
CA ALA A 32 17.95 -10.63 -2.95
C ALA A 32 19.48 -10.61 -3.03
N GLY A 33 20.11 -9.64 -2.38
CA GLY A 33 21.56 -9.59 -2.27
C GLY A 33 22.06 -8.60 -1.23
N VAL A 34 23.34 -8.76 -0.88
CA VAL A 34 24.07 -7.90 0.06
C VAL A 34 25.44 -7.55 -0.48
N ALA A 35 25.94 -6.39 -0.09
CA ALA A 35 27.34 -6.01 -0.20
C ALA A 35 27.84 -5.62 1.18
N VAL A 36 28.92 -6.22 1.63
CA VAL A 36 29.52 -5.98 2.96
C VAL A 36 30.98 -5.59 2.79
N ASN A 37 31.37 -4.53 3.47
CA ASN A 37 32.77 -4.11 3.52
C ASN A 37 33.52 -4.97 4.56
N THR A 38 34.51 -5.73 4.08
CA THR A 38 35.34 -6.62 4.91
C THR A 38 36.60 -5.94 5.47
N GLY A 39 36.73 -4.62 5.26
CA GLY A 39 37.91 -3.81 5.61
C GLY A 39 38.90 -3.61 4.47
N ASN A 40 38.91 -4.49 3.49
CA ASN A 40 39.81 -4.41 2.33
C ASN A 40 39.10 -4.45 0.96
N GLU A 41 37.88 -4.98 0.93
CA GLU A 41 37.10 -5.16 -0.29
C GLU A 41 35.59 -5.18 0.02
N LEU A 42 34.77 -5.08 -1.01
CA LEU A 42 33.34 -5.33 -0.94
C LEU A 42 33.01 -6.78 -1.30
N ALA A 43 32.61 -7.56 -0.32
CA ALA A 43 32.10 -8.91 -0.54
C ALA A 43 30.63 -8.85 -0.95
N ILE A 44 30.31 -9.27 -2.17
CA ILE A 44 28.96 -9.19 -2.74
C ILE A 44 28.39 -10.58 -2.94
N ARG A 45 27.16 -10.80 -2.46
CA ARG A 45 26.36 -12.03 -2.68
C ARG A 45 24.98 -11.63 -3.12
N LYS A 46 24.50 -12.18 -4.25
CA LYS A 46 23.16 -11.86 -4.78
C LYS A 46 22.62 -13.03 -5.59
N PHE A 47 21.33 -13.32 -5.41
CA PHE A 47 20.66 -14.48 -6.00
C PHE A 47 19.27 -14.12 -6.49
N LYS A 48 18.87 -14.72 -7.61
CA LYS A 48 17.47 -14.78 -8.04
C LYS A 48 16.66 -15.63 -7.06
N GLY A 49 15.44 -15.19 -6.74
CA GLY A 49 14.48 -15.89 -5.89
C GLY A 49 14.37 -15.29 -4.50
N ARG A 50 13.73 -16.04 -3.60
CA ARG A 50 13.43 -15.60 -2.24
C ARG A 50 14.68 -15.33 -1.40
N LEU A 51 14.54 -14.46 -0.41
CA LEU A 51 15.61 -14.10 0.55
C LEU A 51 16.23 -15.33 1.23
N ALA A 52 15.47 -16.39 1.44
CA ALA A 52 15.95 -17.63 2.03
C ALA A 52 17.17 -18.22 1.32
N ILE A 53 17.27 -18.09 0.00
CA ILE A 53 18.42 -18.59 -0.81
C ILE A 53 19.68 -17.84 -0.40
N LEU A 54 19.61 -16.51 -0.30
CA LEU A 54 20.72 -15.68 0.14
C LEU A 54 21.11 -15.99 1.59
N ALA A 55 20.12 -16.16 2.48
CA ALA A 55 20.35 -16.48 3.87
C ALA A 55 21.05 -17.83 4.06
N GLU A 56 20.66 -18.86 3.29
CA GLU A 56 21.31 -20.17 3.29
C GLU A 56 22.76 -20.10 2.79
N ASP A 57 23.02 -19.31 1.74
CA ASP A 57 24.41 -19.14 1.27
C ASP A 57 25.28 -18.46 2.32
N LEU A 58 24.80 -17.38 2.94
CA LEU A 58 25.53 -16.64 3.98
C LEU A 58 25.76 -17.48 5.25
N GLN A 59 24.88 -18.42 5.58
CA GLN A 59 25.13 -19.39 6.66
C GLN A 59 26.26 -20.37 6.34
N LYS A 60 26.38 -20.78 5.06
CA LYS A 60 27.43 -21.70 4.60
C LYS A 60 28.75 -20.98 4.34
N ASN A 61 28.68 -19.76 3.86
CA ASN A 61 29.79 -18.92 3.43
C ASN A 61 29.69 -17.53 4.12
N PRO A 62 29.94 -17.42 5.45
CA PRO A 62 29.80 -16.17 6.17
C PRO A 62 30.72 -15.08 5.64
N ILE A 63 30.26 -13.84 5.73
CA ILE A 63 31.03 -12.65 5.38
C ILE A 63 31.15 -11.83 6.66
N ASP A 64 32.38 -11.58 7.09
CA ASP A 64 32.67 -10.74 8.25
C ASP A 64 32.78 -9.27 7.84
N GLY A 65 32.06 -8.42 8.56
CA GLY A 65 32.10 -6.98 8.35
C GLY A 65 31.01 -6.27 9.15
N HIS A 66 31.23 -5.00 9.40
CA HIS A 66 30.40 -4.15 10.24
C HIS A 66 29.65 -3.05 9.46
N LEU A 67 29.97 -2.90 8.20
CA LEU A 67 29.31 -2.02 7.23
C LEU A 67 28.77 -2.85 6.08
N GLY A 68 27.50 -2.61 5.73
CA GLY A 68 26.95 -3.24 4.53
C GLY A 68 25.62 -2.64 4.11
N ILE A 69 25.25 -2.97 2.88
CA ILE A 69 23.95 -2.66 2.27
C ILE A 69 23.31 -3.92 1.71
N GLY A 70 22.00 -4.00 1.78
CA GLY A 70 21.24 -5.15 1.30
C GLY A 70 19.94 -4.73 0.63
N HIS A 71 19.43 -5.61 -0.21
CA HIS A 71 18.29 -5.34 -1.05
C HIS A 71 17.45 -6.57 -1.33
N THR A 72 16.11 -6.39 -1.34
CA THR A 72 15.17 -7.35 -1.94
C THR A 72 14.48 -6.67 -3.11
N ARG A 73 14.49 -7.32 -4.29
CA ARG A 73 14.07 -6.72 -5.55
C ARG A 73 12.68 -7.17 -5.97
N TRP A 74 11.91 -6.22 -6.47
CA TRP A 74 10.78 -6.41 -7.37
C TRP A 74 11.16 -5.81 -8.72
N ALA A 75 11.23 -6.66 -9.76
CA ALA A 75 11.84 -6.28 -11.03
C ALA A 75 10.99 -5.25 -11.79
N THR A 76 11.60 -4.11 -12.14
CA THR A 76 11.06 -3.09 -13.05
C THR A 76 11.81 -3.08 -14.38
N HIS A 77 13.16 -3.16 -14.33
CA HIS A 77 14.06 -3.16 -15.49
C HIS A 77 14.95 -4.41 -15.48
N GLY A 78 14.93 -5.18 -16.57
CA GLY A 78 15.66 -6.46 -16.68
C GLY A 78 14.97 -7.60 -15.91
N GLU A 79 14.95 -8.79 -16.51
CA GLU A 79 14.34 -9.98 -15.90
C GLU A 79 14.99 -10.37 -14.57
N PRO A 80 14.29 -11.06 -13.66
CA PRO A 80 14.88 -11.59 -12.45
C PRO A 80 16.02 -12.58 -12.76
N SER A 81 17.24 -12.21 -12.37
CA SER A 81 18.46 -13.02 -12.54
C SER A 81 19.50 -12.60 -11.51
N ASP A 82 20.51 -13.41 -11.25
CA ASP A 82 21.60 -13.07 -10.32
C ASP A 82 22.33 -11.79 -10.76
N VAL A 83 22.49 -11.59 -12.06
CA VAL A 83 23.18 -10.42 -12.63
C VAL A 83 22.37 -9.14 -12.39
N ASN A 84 21.05 -9.20 -12.60
CA ASN A 84 20.14 -8.06 -12.45
C ASN A 84 19.72 -7.82 -11.00
N SER A 85 20.15 -8.66 -10.05
CA SER A 85 19.90 -8.46 -8.62
C SER A 85 20.76 -7.34 -8.06
N HIS A 86 20.27 -6.65 -7.02
CA HIS A 86 21.05 -5.69 -6.26
C HIS A 86 21.83 -6.38 -5.13
N PRO A 87 22.92 -5.78 -4.63
CA PRO A 87 23.55 -4.51 -5.04
C PRO A 87 24.20 -4.55 -6.42
N HIS A 88 24.23 -3.39 -7.12
CA HIS A 88 25.07 -3.18 -8.29
C HIS A 88 26.39 -2.53 -7.89
N PHE A 89 27.40 -2.67 -8.74
CA PHE A 89 28.75 -2.23 -8.43
C PHE A 89 29.48 -1.71 -9.69
N ASN A 90 30.50 -0.90 -9.48
CA ASN A 90 31.37 -0.41 -10.54
C ASN A 90 32.32 -1.52 -11.07
N MET A 91 33.05 -1.25 -12.17
CA MET A 91 33.92 -2.24 -12.82
C MET A 91 34.94 -2.88 -11.86
N ASP A 92 35.52 -2.09 -10.95
CA ASP A 92 36.56 -2.52 -10.02
C ASP A 92 36.00 -3.09 -8.71
N ARG A 93 34.67 -3.14 -8.55
CA ARG A 93 33.96 -3.59 -7.34
C ARG A 93 34.35 -2.84 -6.07
N THR A 94 34.74 -1.59 -6.21
CA THR A 94 35.10 -0.73 -5.09
C THR A 94 33.94 0.11 -4.56
N ILE A 95 32.86 0.27 -5.35
CA ILE A 95 31.65 0.99 -4.99
C ILE A 95 30.46 0.09 -5.24
N ALA A 96 29.58 -0.07 -4.24
CA ALA A 96 28.34 -0.80 -4.36
C ALA A 96 27.14 0.10 -4.03
N VAL A 97 26.04 -0.12 -4.77
CA VAL A 97 24.82 0.69 -4.67
C VAL A 97 23.59 -0.23 -4.59
N VAL A 98 22.68 0.09 -3.68
CA VAL A 98 21.30 -0.40 -3.68
C VAL A 98 20.37 0.75 -4.05
N HIS A 99 19.29 0.47 -4.77
CA HIS A 99 18.41 1.47 -5.32
C HIS A 99 16.95 1.01 -5.33
N ASN A 100 16.07 1.88 -4.88
CA ASN A 100 14.63 1.83 -5.08
C ASN A 100 14.23 3.02 -5.95
N GLY A 101 13.42 2.81 -6.97
CA GLY A 101 12.99 3.85 -7.88
C GLY A 101 13.31 3.53 -9.35
N ILE A 102 13.29 4.56 -10.18
CA ILE A 102 13.65 4.50 -11.60
C ILE A 102 14.46 5.74 -11.97
N ILE A 103 15.64 5.52 -12.58
CA ILE A 103 16.44 6.59 -13.20
C ILE A 103 15.96 6.72 -14.65
N GLU A 104 15.04 7.64 -14.90
CA GLU A 104 14.35 7.79 -16.20
C GLU A 104 15.29 8.05 -17.38
N ASN A 105 16.36 8.82 -17.16
CA ASN A 105 17.35 9.11 -18.20
C ASN A 105 18.49 8.09 -18.25
N TYR A 106 18.27 6.87 -17.79
CA TYR A 106 19.31 5.84 -17.71
C TYR A 106 19.94 5.49 -19.05
N LEU A 107 19.17 5.50 -20.16
CA LEU A 107 19.72 5.21 -21.50
C LEU A 107 20.72 6.27 -21.96
N GLU A 108 20.44 7.54 -21.66
CA GLU A 108 21.34 8.67 -21.97
C GLU A 108 22.66 8.53 -21.18
N LEU A 109 22.56 8.30 -19.86
CA LEU A 109 23.72 8.14 -19.00
C LEU A 109 24.53 6.88 -19.32
N ARG A 110 23.85 5.79 -19.73
CA ARG A 110 24.49 4.57 -20.19
C ARG A 110 25.32 4.81 -21.44
N ALA A 111 24.76 5.47 -22.45
CA ALA A 111 25.48 5.78 -23.68
C ALA A 111 26.72 6.66 -23.44
N GLU A 112 26.64 7.63 -22.50
CA GLU A 112 27.77 8.44 -22.08
C GLU A 112 28.90 7.58 -21.46
N LEU A 113 28.54 6.72 -20.50
CA LEU A 113 29.49 5.86 -19.81
C LEU A 113 30.11 4.79 -20.75
N GLU A 114 29.33 4.23 -21.65
CA GLU A 114 29.84 3.29 -22.69
C GLU A 114 30.83 3.97 -23.63
N ALA A 115 30.60 5.23 -23.99
CA ALA A 115 31.55 6.04 -24.79
C ALA A 115 32.87 6.29 -24.05
N GLU A 116 32.85 6.33 -22.71
CA GLU A 116 34.02 6.42 -21.83
C GLU A 116 34.71 5.06 -21.56
N GLY A 117 34.17 3.96 -22.12
CA GLY A 117 34.74 2.63 -22.00
C GLY A 117 34.18 1.77 -20.85
N VAL A 118 33.13 2.22 -20.16
CA VAL A 118 32.47 1.44 -19.12
C VAL A 118 31.73 0.24 -19.76
N LYS A 119 31.87 -0.92 -19.12
CA LYS A 119 31.18 -2.14 -19.54
C LYS A 119 30.09 -2.48 -18.50
N PHE A 120 28.88 -2.55 -18.96
CA PHE A 120 27.74 -2.94 -18.14
C PHE A 120 27.55 -4.47 -18.14
N LEU A 121 27.22 -5.00 -16.97
CA LEU A 121 26.94 -6.42 -16.77
C LEU A 121 25.42 -6.69 -16.77
N SER A 122 24.63 -5.74 -16.25
CA SER A 122 23.21 -5.90 -16.07
C SER A 122 22.38 -5.08 -17.07
N GLN A 123 21.08 -5.33 -17.04
CA GLN A 123 20.07 -4.60 -17.82
C GLN A 123 19.34 -3.54 -16.98
N THR A 124 19.81 -3.31 -15.74
CA THR A 124 19.14 -2.42 -14.80
C THR A 124 19.60 -0.97 -14.96
N ASP A 125 18.73 -0.04 -14.63
CA ASP A 125 19.05 1.37 -14.48
C ASP A 125 20.01 1.63 -13.30
N THR A 126 19.96 0.80 -12.26
CA THR A 126 20.76 0.94 -11.04
C THR A 126 22.27 0.76 -11.24
N GLU A 127 22.69 -0.09 -12.16
CA GLU A 127 24.13 -0.25 -12.44
C GLU A 127 24.77 1.06 -12.88
N ILE A 128 23.99 1.91 -13.55
CA ILE A 128 24.42 3.26 -13.95
C ILE A 128 24.76 4.10 -12.73
N ALA A 129 23.97 4.00 -11.65
CA ALA A 129 24.26 4.75 -10.42
C ALA A 129 25.63 4.37 -9.84
N ALA A 130 25.98 3.08 -9.80
CA ALA A 130 27.29 2.64 -9.33
C ALA A 130 28.44 3.21 -10.18
N HIS A 131 28.29 3.19 -11.50
CA HIS A 131 29.29 3.72 -12.43
C HIS A 131 29.37 5.24 -12.39
N MET A 132 28.24 5.96 -12.25
CA MET A 132 28.23 7.42 -12.12
C MET A 132 28.88 7.87 -10.80
N VAL A 133 28.62 7.19 -9.69
CA VAL A 133 29.30 7.47 -8.42
C VAL A 133 30.80 7.22 -8.56
N SER A 134 31.19 6.10 -9.20
CA SER A 134 32.61 5.78 -9.48
C SER A 134 33.31 6.84 -10.34
N LYS A 135 32.63 7.35 -11.38
CA LYS A 135 33.14 8.41 -12.26
C LYS A 135 33.52 9.69 -11.49
N TYR A 136 32.74 10.01 -10.45
CA TYR A 136 32.94 11.22 -9.64
C TYR A 136 33.71 10.97 -8.34
N TYR A 137 34.12 9.73 -8.06
CA TYR A 137 34.80 9.41 -6.82
C TYR A 137 36.28 9.80 -6.87
N GLU A 138 36.66 10.77 -6.01
CA GLU A 138 37.99 11.29 -5.85
C GLU A 138 38.46 11.18 -4.38
N GLY A 139 38.04 10.10 -3.67
CA GLY A 139 38.37 9.88 -2.26
C GLY A 139 37.31 10.43 -1.28
N ASN A 140 36.21 11.02 -1.78
CA ASN A 140 35.08 11.49 -0.96
C ASN A 140 33.77 10.92 -1.53
N LEU A 141 33.20 9.95 -0.80
CA LEU A 141 32.00 9.22 -1.27
C LEU A 141 30.77 10.14 -1.30
N LEU A 142 30.59 10.98 -0.28
CA LEU A 142 29.46 11.90 -0.21
C LEU A 142 29.46 12.87 -1.41
N ASP A 143 30.60 13.45 -1.75
CA ASP A 143 30.73 14.35 -2.91
C ASP A 143 30.46 13.63 -4.24
N ALA A 144 30.92 12.39 -4.37
CA ALA A 144 30.67 11.57 -5.54
C ALA A 144 29.17 11.29 -5.73
N VAL A 145 28.45 10.97 -4.66
CA VAL A 145 27.00 10.75 -4.67
C VAL A 145 26.26 12.04 -5.05
N TYR A 146 26.65 13.20 -4.52
CA TYR A 146 26.07 14.49 -4.92
C TYR A 146 26.23 14.77 -6.42
N LYS A 147 27.44 14.60 -6.96
CA LYS A 147 27.72 14.82 -8.38
C LYS A 147 26.96 13.85 -9.27
N ALA A 148 26.85 12.59 -8.87
CA ALA A 148 26.13 11.57 -9.62
C ALA A 148 24.61 11.82 -9.65
N THR A 149 24.01 12.08 -8.47
CA THR A 149 22.56 12.28 -8.37
C THR A 149 22.06 13.57 -8.98
N ALA A 150 22.90 14.60 -9.08
CA ALA A 150 22.61 15.82 -9.84
C ALA A 150 22.37 15.56 -11.35
N ARG A 151 22.80 14.40 -11.87
CA ARG A 151 22.60 13.98 -13.26
C ARG A 151 21.34 13.13 -13.45
N PHE A 152 20.73 12.61 -12.36
CA PHE A 152 19.61 11.70 -12.44
C PHE A 152 18.28 12.44 -12.58
N ARG A 153 17.39 11.90 -13.43
CA ARG A 153 15.97 12.26 -13.49
C ARG A 153 15.14 11.07 -12.98
N GLY A 154 14.01 11.36 -12.35
CA GLY A 154 13.11 10.36 -11.80
C GLY A 154 13.22 10.21 -10.28
N ALA A 155 12.59 9.17 -9.75
CA ALA A 155 12.50 8.87 -8.33
C ALA A 155 13.58 7.87 -7.92
N TYR A 156 14.26 8.12 -6.78
CA TYR A 156 15.26 7.20 -6.25
C TYR A 156 15.44 7.30 -4.74
N ALA A 157 15.73 6.16 -4.12
CA ALA A 157 16.38 6.05 -2.82
C ALA A 157 17.63 5.20 -3.00
N LEU A 158 18.79 5.74 -2.65
CA LEU A 158 20.07 5.07 -2.81
C LEU A 158 20.74 4.82 -1.44
N GLY A 159 21.36 3.65 -1.31
CA GLY A 159 22.35 3.35 -0.28
C GLY A 159 23.68 3.00 -0.95
N VAL A 160 24.76 3.65 -0.58
CA VAL A 160 26.08 3.57 -1.23
C VAL A 160 27.17 3.29 -0.21
N VAL A 161 28.02 2.32 -0.52
CA VAL A 161 29.22 1.98 0.26
C VAL A 161 30.44 1.87 -0.65
N CYS A 162 31.62 2.18 -0.09
CA CYS A 162 32.90 2.12 -0.78
C CYS A 162 33.86 1.18 -0.05
N ALA A 163 34.71 0.47 -0.80
CA ALA A 163 35.73 -0.41 -0.24
C ALA A 163 36.79 0.37 0.57
N ASP A 164 37.09 1.60 0.16
CA ASP A 164 38.17 2.41 0.75
C ASP A 164 37.88 2.87 2.19
N ASN A 165 36.60 2.84 2.61
CA ASN A 165 36.21 3.27 3.97
C ASN A 165 35.17 2.34 4.57
N ALA A 166 35.58 1.49 5.51
CA ALA A 166 34.72 0.55 6.22
C ALA A 166 33.82 1.22 7.29
N ASN A 167 33.90 2.53 7.47
CA ASN A 167 33.14 3.30 8.46
C ASN A 167 32.25 4.37 7.83
N GLU A 168 31.95 4.27 6.53
CA GLU A 168 31.18 5.27 5.81
C GLU A 168 30.04 4.67 5.00
N LEU A 169 28.82 5.14 5.26
CA LEU A 169 27.63 4.84 4.45
C LEU A 169 26.99 6.15 4.04
N VAL A 170 26.71 6.28 2.74
CA VAL A 170 26.02 7.44 2.18
C VAL A 170 24.66 7.00 1.64
N ALA A 171 23.64 7.78 1.91
CA ALA A 171 22.33 7.54 1.35
C ALA A 171 21.71 8.86 0.86
N VAL A 172 20.75 8.76 -0.05
CA VAL A 172 20.01 9.91 -0.57
C VAL A 172 18.60 9.47 -0.97
N ARG A 173 17.66 10.41 -0.83
CA ARG A 173 16.27 10.18 -1.19
C ARG A 173 15.75 11.26 -2.14
N LYS A 174 15.01 10.81 -3.17
CA LYS A 174 14.13 11.65 -3.99
C LYS A 174 12.91 10.81 -4.39
N ASP A 175 11.73 11.19 -3.90
CA ASP A 175 10.42 10.58 -4.15
C ASP A 175 10.25 9.09 -3.75
N SER A 176 11.31 8.31 -3.61
CA SER A 176 11.26 6.95 -3.06
C SER A 176 11.50 6.96 -1.54
N PRO A 177 10.77 6.16 -0.73
CA PRO A 177 10.88 6.22 0.73
C PRO A 177 12.23 5.72 1.26
N LEU A 178 12.78 6.46 2.23
CA LEU A 178 13.98 6.09 2.98
C LEU A 178 13.93 6.73 4.37
N VAL A 179 14.26 5.96 5.40
CA VAL A 179 14.35 6.41 6.79
C VAL A 179 15.73 6.07 7.37
N VAL A 180 16.14 6.81 8.38
CA VAL A 180 17.38 6.55 9.11
C VAL A 180 17.02 6.07 10.52
N GLY A 181 17.53 4.91 10.92
CA GLY A 181 17.43 4.40 12.29
C GLY A 181 18.64 4.80 13.11
N LEU A 182 18.40 5.37 14.28
CA LEU A 182 19.42 5.85 15.22
C LEU A 182 19.52 4.89 16.39
N GLY A 183 20.53 4.04 16.42
CA GLY A 183 20.78 3.09 17.50
C GLY A 183 21.90 3.54 18.44
N GLU A 184 22.18 2.74 19.45
CA GLU A 184 23.31 2.91 20.36
C GLU A 184 24.54 2.23 19.75
N ASP A 185 25.53 3.04 19.32
CA ASP A 185 26.75 2.60 18.60
C ASP A 185 26.45 1.88 17.25
N GLU A 186 25.30 2.09 16.68
CA GLU A 186 24.89 1.54 15.38
C GLU A 186 23.86 2.43 14.70
N ASN A 187 23.98 2.60 13.39
CA ASN A 187 23.04 3.38 12.60
C ASN A 187 22.62 2.60 11.36
N MET A 188 21.41 2.86 10.90
CA MET A 188 20.78 2.12 9.80
C MET A 188 20.11 3.06 8.81
N ILE A 189 20.00 2.62 7.58
CA ILE A 189 19.03 3.15 6.62
C ILE A 189 18.08 2.03 6.24
N ALA A 190 16.82 2.36 6.01
CA ALA A 190 15.85 1.39 5.51
C ALA A 190 14.79 2.07 4.64
N SER A 191 14.25 1.33 3.69
CA SER A 191 13.11 1.80 2.89
C SER A 191 11.77 1.74 3.63
N ASP A 192 11.72 1.05 4.78
CA ASP A 192 10.54 1.02 5.66
C ASP A 192 10.93 0.71 7.11
N ILE A 193 10.15 1.23 8.03
CA ILE A 193 10.33 1.15 9.49
C ILE A 193 10.42 -0.29 10.03
N PRO A 194 9.62 -1.28 9.59
CA PRO A 194 9.68 -2.64 10.12
C PRO A 194 11.07 -3.28 10.09
N ALA A 195 11.94 -2.85 9.15
CA ALA A 195 13.29 -3.38 9.02
C ALA A 195 14.22 -3.01 10.19
N ILE A 196 13.94 -1.91 10.88
CA ILE A 196 14.83 -1.33 11.90
C ILE A 196 14.28 -1.43 13.32
N LEU A 197 12.99 -1.71 13.51
CA LEU A 197 12.30 -1.68 14.81
C LEU A 197 12.92 -2.59 15.89
N LYS A 198 13.57 -3.67 15.48
CA LYS A 198 14.28 -4.58 16.41
C LYS A 198 15.53 -3.94 17.03
N TYR A 199 16.12 -2.98 16.32
CA TYR A 199 17.40 -2.37 16.68
C TYR A 199 17.21 -0.99 17.30
N THR A 200 16.28 -0.21 16.78
CA THR A 200 15.96 1.13 17.31
C THR A 200 14.53 1.53 17.01
N ARG A 201 13.96 2.37 17.87
CA ARG A 201 12.68 3.06 17.66
C ARG A 201 12.87 4.53 17.27
N ASN A 202 14.09 5.04 17.37
CA ASN A 202 14.42 6.42 17.06
C ASN A 202 14.77 6.54 15.58
N VAL A 203 14.06 7.39 14.85
CA VAL A 203 14.25 7.55 13.41
C VAL A 203 14.32 9.02 12.98
N TYR A 204 15.02 9.26 11.88
CA TYR A 204 14.81 10.44 11.06
C TYR A 204 13.99 10.08 9.83
N PHE A 205 12.91 10.82 9.59
CA PHE A 205 12.23 10.83 8.30
C PHE A 205 12.94 11.80 7.36
N LEU A 206 13.34 11.32 6.20
CA LEU A 206 14.00 12.13 5.20
C LEU A 206 12.98 12.83 4.29
N GLU A 207 13.33 14.06 3.89
CA GLU A 207 12.61 14.80 2.84
C GLU A 207 13.28 14.57 1.47
N ASN A 208 12.62 15.00 0.40
CA ASN A 208 13.19 14.92 -0.94
C ASN A 208 14.42 15.79 -1.08
N GLY A 209 15.45 15.26 -1.73
CA GLY A 209 16.73 15.96 -1.88
C GLY A 209 17.64 15.93 -0.65
N GLU A 210 17.26 15.18 0.41
CA GLU A 210 18.11 15.01 1.58
C GLU A 210 19.09 13.85 1.40
N PHE A 211 20.33 14.13 1.80
CA PHE A 211 21.45 13.20 1.82
C PHE A 211 21.77 12.83 3.27
N VAL A 212 22.10 11.58 3.48
CA VAL A 212 22.54 11.05 4.77
C VAL A 212 23.98 10.61 4.67
N HIS A 213 24.80 11.13 5.57
CA HIS A 213 26.19 10.73 5.74
C HIS A 213 26.35 10.09 7.13
N ILE A 214 26.53 8.79 7.15
CA ILE A 214 26.86 8.03 8.36
C ILE A 214 28.37 7.78 8.32
N LEU A 215 29.09 8.37 9.25
CA LEU A 215 30.53 8.22 9.39
C LEU A 215 30.87 7.83 10.83
N GLY A 216 31.27 6.58 11.03
CA GLY A 216 31.34 5.98 12.37
C GLY A 216 29.98 6.05 13.07
N ASP A 217 29.92 6.60 14.27
CA ASP A 217 28.69 6.72 15.07
C ASP A 217 27.88 8.00 14.72
N LYS A 218 28.44 8.87 13.86
CA LYS A 218 27.81 10.15 13.54
C LYS A 218 26.91 10.04 12.31
N VAL A 219 25.66 10.46 12.48
CA VAL A 219 24.70 10.68 11.39
C VAL A 219 24.59 12.17 11.11
N THR A 220 24.76 12.55 9.85
CA THR A 220 24.57 13.94 9.39
C THR A 220 23.59 13.92 8.21
N VAL A 221 22.53 14.73 8.29
CA VAL A 221 21.62 14.95 7.18
C VAL A 221 21.95 16.28 6.52
N LEU A 222 21.99 16.29 5.19
CA LEU A 222 22.32 17.46 4.39
C LEU A 222 21.28 17.65 3.29
N ASN A 223 21.04 18.89 2.89
CA ASN A 223 20.19 19.22 1.74
C ASN A 223 20.97 19.18 0.41
N GLU A 224 20.30 19.48 -0.70
CA GLU A 224 20.87 19.53 -2.05
C GLU A 224 22.02 20.55 -2.17
N ASN A 225 22.06 21.58 -1.32
CA ASN A 225 23.12 22.60 -1.28
C ASN A 225 24.31 22.22 -0.36
N LYS A 226 24.33 20.99 0.17
CA LYS A 226 25.31 20.49 1.15
C LYS A 226 25.26 21.22 2.51
N GLU A 227 24.15 21.83 2.83
CA GLU A 227 23.92 22.44 4.12
C GLU A 227 23.37 21.39 5.09
N VAL A 228 23.85 21.41 6.34
CA VAL A 228 23.38 20.49 7.37
C VAL A 228 21.95 20.86 7.75
N VAL A 229 21.09 19.84 7.73
CA VAL A 229 19.68 19.93 8.15
C VAL A 229 19.54 19.34 9.54
N GLU A 230 19.05 20.15 10.48
CA GLU A 230 18.68 19.63 11.80
C GLU A 230 17.38 18.85 11.70
N LYS A 231 17.40 17.60 12.16
CA LYS A 231 16.23 16.70 12.17
C LYS A 231 15.79 16.41 13.61
N GLU A 232 14.48 16.44 13.81
CA GLU A 232 13.88 15.95 15.06
C GLU A 232 13.83 14.42 15.06
N VAL A 233 14.18 13.82 16.19
CA VAL A 233 14.06 12.37 16.38
C VAL A 233 12.60 12.02 16.58
N SER A 234 12.09 11.17 15.71
CA SER A 234 10.75 10.59 15.85
C SER A 234 10.83 9.23 16.51
N GLU A 235 10.08 9.04 17.62
CA GLU A 235 10.00 7.74 18.28
C GLU A 235 8.85 6.92 17.71
N ILE A 236 9.15 5.72 17.25
CA ILE A 236 8.15 4.78 16.70
C ILE A 236 7.52 3.98 17.84
N THR A 237 6.23 4.19 18.04
CA THR A 237 5.44 3.56 19.13
C THR A 237 4.77 2.24 18.73
N TRP A 238 5.00 1.74 17.53
CA TRP A 238 4.37 0.51 17.05
C TRP A 238 4.87 -0.72 17.80
N ASP A 239 3.96 -1.69 17.97
CA ASP A 239 4.30 -2.99 18.53
C ASP A 239 4.95 -3.88 17.46
N VAL A 240 6.17 -4.36 17.74
CA VAL A 240 6.90 -5.30 16.86
C VAL A 240 6.15 -6.63 16.71
N GLU A 241 5.44 -7.08 17.77
CA GLU A 241 4.64 -8.30 17.74
C GLU A 241 3.43 -8.20 16.81
N ALA A 242 2.90 -6.98 16.60
CA ALA A 242 1.80 -6.76 15.66
C ALA A 242 2.17 -7.13 14.21
N ALA A 243 3.44 -7.07 13.85
CA ALA A 243 3.96 -7.50 12.55
C ALA A 243 4.28 -9.00 12.46
N SER A 244 3.81 -9.83 13.40
CA SER A 244 3.91 -11.29 13.37
C SER A 244 2.58 -11.94 12.98
N LYS A 245 2.60 -13.21 12.56
CA LYS A 245 1.37 -13.93 12.18
C LYS A 245 0.45 -14.27 13.37
N GLY A 246 0.93 -14.19 14.61
CA GLY A 246 0.12 -14.36 15.81
C GLY A 246 -0.66 -15.69 15.91
N GLY A 247 -0.14 -16.77 15.34
CA GLY A 247 -0.77 -18.10 15.33
C GLY A 247 -1.64 -18.39 14.09
N PHE A 248 -1.81 -17.44 13.19
CA PHE A 248 -2.49 -17.67 11.90
C PHE A 248 -1.52 -18.28 10.86
N ASP A 249 -2.07 -19.01 9.90
CA ASP A 249 -1.27 -19.62 8.82
C ASP A 249 -0.67 -18.56 7.89
N SER A 250 -1.36 -17.44 7.71
CA SER A 250 -0.95 -16.33 6.84
C SER A 250 -1.21 -14.96 7.47
N PHE A 251 -0.53 -13.92 6.96
CA PHE A 251 -0.83 -12.54 7.34
C PHE A 251 -2.23 -12.13 6.87
N MET A 252 -2.64 -12.52 5.66
CA MET A 252 -3.96 -12.19 5.15
C MET A 252 -5.08 -12.74 6.04
N ALA A 253 -4.97 -13.99 6.49
CA ALA A 253 -5.94 -14.55 7.43
C ALA A 253 -5.99 -13.72 8.73
N LYS A 254 -4.83 -13.45 9.34
CA LYS A 254 -4.74 -12.60 10.53
C LYS A 254 -5.43 -11.24 10.30
N GLU A 255 -5.11 -10.58 9.20
CA GLU A 255 -5.61 -9.24 8.87
C GLU A 255 -7.11 -9.21 8.59
N ILE A 256 -7.68 -10.29 8.03
CA ILE A 256 -9.14 -10.47 7.90
C ILE A 256 -9.79 -10.55 9.29
N TYR A 257 -9.20 -11.31 10.22
CA TYR A 257 -9.72 -11.47 11.58
C TYR A 257 -9.42 -10.29 12.50
N GLU A 258 -8.50 -9.40 12.14
CA GLU A 258 -8.23 -8.14 12.86
C GLU A 258 -9.19 -7.00 12.49
N GLN A 259 -10.05 -7.17 11.49
CA GLN A 259 -10.96 -6.11 11.02
C GLN A 259 -11.89 -5.57 12.11
N PRO A 260 -12.51 -6.38 13.00
CA PRO A 260 -13.33 -5.84 14.09
C PRO A 260 -12.56 -4.82 14.92
N LYS A 261 -11.35 -5.20 15.34
CA LYS A 261 -10.47 -4.32 16.12
C LYS A 261 -10.00 -3.10 15.34
N GLY A 262 -9.64 -3.26 14.07
CA GLY A 262 -9.20 -2.15 13.22
C GLY A 262 -10.30 -1.10 13.04
N VAL A 263 -11.55 -1.53 12.82
CA VAL A 263 -12.72 -0.65 12.73
C VAL A 263 -12.98 0.04 14.06
N GLU A 264 -12.91 -0.69 15.18
CA GLU A 264 -13.07 -0.14 16.53
C GLU A 264 -12.01 0.92 16.84
N ASP A 265 -10.73 0.61 16.62
CA ASP A 265 -9.60 1.52 16.86
C ASP A 265 -9.70 2.79 15.97
N THR A 266 -10.16 2.66 14.73
CA THR A 266 -10.39 3.79 13.83
C THR A 266 -11.50 4.70 14.34
N LEU A 267 -12.58 4.14 14.84
CA LEU A 267 -13.76 4.85 15.29
C LEU A 267 -13.59 5.44 16.71
N MET A 268 -13.27 4.58 17.69
CA MET A 268 -13.39 4.92 19.11
C MET A 268 -12.39 5.97 19.58
N ARG A 269 -11.21 6.02 18.97
CA ARG A 269 -10.19 7.06 19.27
C ARG A 269 -10.63 8.47 18.89
N ARG A 270 -11.69 8.61 18.10
CA ARG A 270 -12.18 9.88 17.55
C ARG A 270 -13.58 10.24 18.00
N LEU A 271 -14.06 9.62 19.04
CA LEU A 271 -15.30 10.01 19.68
C LEU A 271 -14.99 10.71 21.02
N ASP A 272 -15.55 11.90 21.21
CA ASP A 272 -15.45 12.62 22.48
C ASP A 272 -16.39 12.01 23.54
N GLU A 273 -16.34 12.55 24.76
CA GLU A 273 -17.17 12.11 25.88
C GLU A 273 -18.71 12.24 25.63
N LYS A 274 -19.10 13.07 24.66
CA LYS A 274 -20.48 13.28 24.24
C LYS A 274 -20.86 12.40 23.05
N GLY A 275 -19.94 11.56 22.58
CA GLY A 275 -20.13 10.72 21.39
C GLY A 275 -20.04 11.49 20.06
N ARG A 276 -19.49 12.71 20.04
CA ARG A 276 -19.27 13.46 18.81
C ARG A 276 -17.94 13.07 18.17
N ILE A 277 -17.91 13.06 16.84
CA ILE A 277 -16.65 12.85 16.09
C ILE A 277 -15.74 14.06 16.30
N LYS A 278 -14.52 13.79 16.75
CA LYS A 278 -13.45 14.76 16.96
C LYS A 278 -12.25 14.38 16.09
N LEU A 279 -11.99 15.17 15.06
CA LEU A 279 -10.90 14.97 14.12
C LEU A 279 -9.86 16.10 14.30
N ASP A 280 -8.94 15.92 15.25
CA ASP A 280 -7.99 16.95 15.66
C ASP A 280 -7.01 17.38 14.55
N ASP A 281 -6.72 16.44 13.61
CA ASP A 281 -5.81 16.66 12.49
C ASP A 281 -6.53 17.15 11.21
N ILE A 282 -7.85 17.38 11.29
CA ILE A 282 -8.66 17.95 10.20
C ILE A 282 -9.17 19.32 10.65
N LYS A 283 -8.68 20.38 10.00
CA LYS A 283 -8.94 21.77 10.37
C LYS A 283 -9.88 22.47 9.39
N ILE A 284 -10.71 21.71 8.68
CA ILE A 284 -11.70 22.24 7.73
C ILE A 284 -12.80 22.94 8.51
N THR A 285 -12.93 24.24 8.33
CA THR A 285 -13.96 25.08 8.98
C THR A 285 -15.25 25.16 8.19
N LYS A 286 -16.29 25.75 8.81
CA LYS A 286 -17.54 26.04 8.08
C LYS A 286 -17.30 27.01 6.92
N GLU A 287 -16.47 28.02 7.13
CA GLU A 287 -16.11 29.01 6.11
C GLU A 287 -15.39 28.39 4.92
N ASP A 288 -14.58 27.36 5.15
CA ASP A 288 -13.94 26.57 4.08
C ASP A 288 -15.02 25.77 3.33
N LEU A 289 -15.94 25.10 4.04
CA LEU A 289 -16.99 24.28 3.42
C LEU A 289 -18.01 25.10 2.65
N ASP A 290 -18.25 26.36 3.04
CA ASP A 290 -19.14 27.27 2.33
C ASP A 290 -18.53 27.68 0.96
N LYS A 291 -17.20 27.60 0.78
CA LYS A 291 -16.50 27.84 -0.49
C LYS A 291 -16.36 26.57 -1.33
N ILE A 292 -16.17 25.40 -0.69
CA ILE A 292 -16.00 24.13 -1.37
C ILE A 292 -17.26 23.77 -2.16
N ASN A 293 -17.14 23.68 -3.46
CA ASN A 293 -18.24 23.37 -4.37
C ASN A 293 -18.23 21.94 -4.89
N LYS A 294 -17.11 21.23 -4.76
CA LYS A 294 -16.93 19.83 -5.16
C LYS A 294 -15.81 19.16 -4.37
N VAL A 295 -15.89 17.85 -4.29
CA VAL A 295 -14.84 16.99 -3.72
C VAL A 295 -14.35 16.06 -4.81
N TYR A 296 -13.03 15.91 -4.94
CA TYR A 296 -12.43 14.78 -5.64
C TYR A 296 -11.89 13.77 -4.62
N ILE A 297 -12.12 12.48 -4.87
CA ILE A 297 -11.47 11.38 -4.15
C ILE A 297 -10.53 10.72 -5.14
N VAL A 298 -9.23 10.71 -4.83
CA VAL A 298 -8.20 10.23 -5.76
C VAL A 298 -7.37 9.15 -5.10
N ALA A 299 -7.29 7.98 -5.72
CA ALA A 299 -6.61 6.81 -5.18
C ALA A 299 -6.34 5.75 -6.25
N CYS A 300 -5.67 4.65 -5.86
CA CYS A 300 -5.40 3.47 -6.68
C CYS A 300 -5.99 2.20 -6.04
N GLY A 301 -6.44 1.25 -6.88
CA GLY A 301 -6.81 -0.11 -6.47
C GLY A 301 -7.88 -0.14 -5.37
N THR A 302 -7.64 -0.92 -4.32
CA THR A 302 -8.54 -1.06 -3.15
C THR A 302 -8.92 0.28 -2.52
N ALA A 303 -7.98 1.22 -2.43
CA ALA A 303 -8.23 2.56 -1.89
C ALA A 303 -9.18 3.38 -2.80
N TYR A 304 -9.10 3.21 -4.11
CA TYR A 304 -10.05 3.80 -5.06
C TYR A 304 -11.46 3.22 -4.86
N HIS A 305 -11.58 1.90 -4.66
CA HIS A 305 -12.87 1.28 -4.36
C HIS A 305 -13.47 1.77 -3.03
N ALA A 306 -12.63 2.00 -2.01
CA ALA A 306 -13.08 2.67 -0.78
C ALA A 306 -13.56 4.09 -1.05
N GLY A 307 -12.87 4.83 -1.93
CA GLY A 307 -13.26 6.15 -2.38
C GLY A 307 -14.62 6.19 -3.08
N LEU A 308 -14.94 5.16 -3.88
CA LEU A 308 -16.27 5.04 -4.50
C LEU A 308 -17.38 4.91 -3.45
N VAL A 309 -17.17 4.18 -2.36
CA VAL A 309 -18.12 4.13 -1.23
C VAL A 309 -18.15 5.47 -0.49
N GLY A 310 -16.98 6.09 -0.26
CA GLY A 310 -16.85 7.41 0.34
C GLY A 310 -17.63 8.49 -0.41
N LYS A 311 -17.67 8.41 -1.74
CA LYS A 311 -18.51 9.28 -2.58
C LYS A 311 -19.97 9.23 -2.14
N TYR A 312 -20.55 8.03 -2.03
CA TYR A 312 -21.95 7.88 -1.59
C TYR A 312 -22.19 8.48 -0.19
N ALA A 313 -21.25 8.28 0.73
CA ALA A 313 -21.37 8.81 2.09
C ALA A 313 -21.33 10.34 2.12
N ILE A 314 -20.36 10.98 1.44
CA ILE A 314 -20.20 12.43 1.43
C ILE A 314 -21.39 13.09 0.71
N GLU A 315 -21.82 12.55 -0.44
CA GLU A 315 -23.00 13.07 -1.18
C GLU A 315 -24.28 12.94 -0.36
N LYS A 316 -24.44 11.82 0.40
CA LYS A 316 -25.63 11.62 1.25
C LYS A 316 -25.66 12.59 2.42
N PHE A 317 -24.57 12.69 3.18
CA PHE A 317 -24.55 13.43 4.44
C PHE A 317 -24.17 14.90 4.27
N ALA A 318 -23.03 15.18 3.60
CA ALA A 318 -22.52 16.54 3.46
C ALA A 318 -23.16 17.33 2.30
N LYS A 319 -23.88 16.66 1.41
CA LYS A 319 -24.55 17.29 0.24
C LYS A 319 -23.57 18.11 -0.61
N ILE A 320 -22.38 17.55 -0.86
CA ILE A 320 -21.36 18.12 -1.74
C ILE A 320 -21.15 17.12 -2.89
N PRO A 321 -21.15 17.55 -4.16
CA PRO A 321 -20.86 16.67 -5.29
C PRO A 321 -19.47 16.06 -5.20
N VAL A 322 -19.36 14.74 -5.46
CA VAL A 322 -18.10 14.01 -5.37
C VAL A 322 -17.76 13.33 -6.69
N ILE A 323 -16.51 13.48 -7.11
CA ILE A 323 -15.93 12.76 -8.24
C ILE A 323 -14.85 11.84 -7.68
N ALA A 324 -14.98 10.53 -7.88
CA ALA A 324 -13.93 9.58 -7.54
C ALA A 324 -13.15 9.23 -8.80
N ASP A 325 -11.83 9.31 -8.74
CA ASP A 325 -10.96 9.09 -9.89
C ASP A 325 -9.73 8.25 -9.53
N ILE A 326 -9.20 7.54 -10.53
CA ILE A 326 -7.97 6.76 -10.40
C ILE A 326 -6.78 7.72 -10.49
N ALA A 327 -5.82 7.62 -9.58
CA ALA A 327 -4.75 8.60 -9.46
C ALA A 327 -3.89 8.75 -10.72
N SER A 328 -3.59 7.65 -11.44
CA SER A 328 -2.86 7.70 -12.72
C SER A 328 -3.63 8.47 -13.79
N GLU A 329 -4.96 8.34 -13.84
CA GLU A 329 -5.81 9.00 -14.83
C GLU A 329 -6.12 10.46 -14.47
N PHE A 330 -6.34 10.73 -13.17
CA PHE A 330 -6.59 12.08 -12.66
C PHE A 330 -5.51 13.08 -13.12
N ARG A 331 -4.25 12.68 -13.08
CA ARG A 331 -3.12 13.54 -13.45
C ARG A 331 -3.17 14.03 -14.91
N TYR A 332 -3.66 13.18 -15.81
CA TYR A 332 -3.62 13.41 -17.25
C TYR A 332 -4.98 13.78 -17.86
N SER A 333 -6.04 13.73 -17.06
CA SER A 333 -7.40 14.10 -17.50
C SER A 333 -7.68 15.61 -17.46
N ASP A 334 -6.69 16.43 -17.04
CA ASP A 334 -6.83 17.87 -16.82
C ASP A 334 -8.07 18.23 -15.97
N PRO A 335 -8.13 17.73 -14.71
CA PRO A 335 -9.31 17.85 -13.88
C PRO A 335 -9.62 19.32 -13.53
N PHE A 336 -10.91 19.65 -13.40
CA PHE A 336 -11.37 20.96 -12.96
C PHE A 336 -11.12 21.15 -11.46
N VAL A 337 -9.86 21.41 -11.09
CA VAL A 337 -9.39 21.65 -9.73
C VAL A 337 -9.00 23.11 -9.57
N ASP A 338 -9.47 23.72 -8.48
CA ASP A 338 -9.25 25.11 -8.09
C ASP A 338 -9.23 25.23 -6.55
N GLU A 339 -9.10 26.46 -6.03
CA GLU A 339 -9.11 26.78 -4.60
C GLU A 339 -10.46 26.47 -3.90
N ASN A 340 -11.53 26.21 -4.64
CA ASN A 340 -12.84 25.82 -4.11
C ASN A 340 -13.06 24.30 -4.16
N THR A 341 -12.00 23.54 -4.40
CA THR A 341 -12.03 22.09 -4.48
C THR A 341 -11.38 21.47 -3.24
N LEU A 342 -12.05 20.50 -2.63
CA LEU A 342 -11.45 19.60 -1.63
C LEU A 342 -11.00 18.33 -2.33
N ILE A 343 -9.73 17.98 -2.18
CA ILE A 343 -9.19 16.70 -2.66
C ILE A 343 -9.04 15.78 -1.46
N ILE A 344 -9.60 14.57 -1.56
CA ILE A 344 -9.37 13.49 -0.58
C ILE A 344 -8.46 12.46 -1.22
N ILE A 345 -7.26 12.35 -0.72
CA ILE A 345 -6.22 11.40 -1.16
C ILE A 345 -6.27 10.16 -0.27
N VAL A 346 -6.31 8.96 -0.85
CA VAL A 346 -6.37 7.72 -0.07
C VAL A 346 -5.23 6.79 -0.44
N SER A 347 -4.44 6.40 0.55
CA SER A 347 -3.35 5.44 0.39
C SER A 347 -3.05 4.75 1.71
N GLN A 348 -3.10 3.42 1.76
CA GLN A 348 -2.76 2.67 2.96
C GLN A 348 -1.33 2.96 3.43
N SER A 349 -0.35 2.92 2.52
CA SER A 349 1.07 3.15 2.82
C SER A 349 1.42 4.64 2.90
N GLY A 350 0.64 5.51 2.26
CA GLY A 350 0.97 6.92 2.07
C GLY A 350 2.19 7.19 1.20
N GLU A 351 2.62 6.19 0.39
CA GLU A 351 3.80 6.25 -0.47
C GLU A 351 3.50 5.83 -1.92
N THR A 352 2.23 5.73 -2.31
CA THR A 352 1.84 5.36 -3.70
C THR A 352 2.20 6.50 -4.65
N ALA A 353 3.04 6.23 -5.65
CA ALA A 353 3.63 7.24 -6.53
C ALA A 353 2.57 8.10 -7.24
N ASP A 354 1.65 7.48 -7.98
CA ASP A 354 0.59 8.20 -8.70
C ASP A 354 -0.27 9.04 -7.75
N THR A 355 -0.58 8.49 -6.57
CA THR A 355 -1.42 9.16 -5.58
C THR A 355 -0.70 10.38 -4.96
N LEU A 356 0.60 10.26 -4.70
CA LEU A 356 1.44 11.36 -4.21
C LEU A 356 1.59 12.45 -5.28
N ALA A 357 1.79 12.08 -6.53
CA ALA A 357 1.89 13.01 -7.63
C ALA A 357 0.56 13.76 -7.85
N ALA A 358 -0.59 13.05 -7.79
CA ALA A 358 -1.91 13.67 -7.87
C ALA A 358 -2.16 14.68 -6.73
N LEU A 359 -1.68 14.39 -5.51
CA LEU A 359 -1.70 15.31 -4.37
C LEU A 359 -0.97 16.62 -4.71
N ARG A 360 0.27 16.50 -5.20
CA ARG A 360 1.13 17.65 -5.55
C ARG A 360 0.51 18.49 -6.66
N ASP A 361 0.01 17.85 -7.73
CA ASP A 361 -0.66 18.51 -8.84
C ASP A 361 -1.91 19.28 -8.37
N ALA A 362 -2.69 18.70 -7.47
CA ALA A 362 -3.87 19.34 -6.89
C ALA A 362 -3.50 20.56 -6.03
N LYS A 363 -2.47 20.44 -5.17
CA LYS A 363 -1.96 21.58 -4.37
C LYS A 363 -1.41 22.70 -5.23
N ALA A 364 -0.71 22.37 -6.31
CA ALA A 364 -0.22 23.37 -7.26
C ALA A 364 -1.35 24.18 -7.93
N LYS A 365 -2.56 23.59 -8.06
CA LYS A 365 -3.78 24.26 -8.54
C LYS A 365 -4.55 24.99 -7.42
N GLY A 366 -4.05 25.01 -6.18
CA GLY A 366 -4.63 25.73 -5.04
C GLY A 366 -5.68 24.95 -4.25
N ALA A 367 -5.92 23.67 -4.54
CA ALA A 367 -6.89 22.86 -3.83
C ALA A 367 -6.39 22.52 -2.40
N ARG A 368 -7.33 22.42 -1.45
CA ARG A 368 -7.08 21.88 -0.13
C ARG A 368 -7.06 20.35 -0.19
N VAL A 369 -6.06 19.74 0.45
CA VAL A 369 -5.87 18.29 0.43
C VAL A 369 -6.03 17.69 1.81
N LEU A 370 -6.97 16.73 1.92
CA LEU A 370 -7.16 15.86 3.05
C LEU A 370 -6.68 14.45 2.67
N SER A 371 -5.85 13.81 3.49
CA SER A 371 -5.41 12.43 3.24
C SER A 371 -5.99 11.44 4.22
N ILE A 372 -6.27 10.21 3.73
CA ILE A 372 -6.58 9.03 4.55
C ILE A 372 -5.41 8.07 4.38
N THR A 373 -4.65 7.81 5.44
CA THR A 373 -3.49 6.92 5.42
C THR A 373 -3.37 6.11 6.71
N ASN A 374 -2.66 4.98 6.66
CA ASN A 374 -2.40 4.18 7.86
C ASN A 374 -1.01 4.44 8.44
N VAL A 375 -0.06 4.89 7.63
CA VAL A 375 1.34 5.05 8.03
C VAL A 375 1.60 6.48 8.47
N VAL A 376 1.89 6.64 9.77
CA VAL A 376 2.27 7.93 10.36
C VAL A 376 3.59 8.41 9.76
N GLY A 377 3.65 9.70 9.39
CA GLY A 377 4.84 10.31 8.82
C GLY A 377 5.16 9.91 7.38
N SER A 378 4.25 9.23 6.68
CA SER A 378 4.39 8.95 5.24
C SER A 378 4.43 10.24 4.40
N SER A 379 4.93 10.15 3.17
CA SER A 379 5.04 11.30 2.27
C SER A 379 3.71 11.99 2.02
N ILE A 380 2.65 11.23 1.74
CA ILE A 380 1.28 11.76 1.57
C ILE A 380 0.83 12.48 2.86
N ALA A 381 1.08 11.89 4.04
CA ALA A 381 0.68 12.50 5.31
C ALA A 381 1.39 13.85 5.54
N ARG A 382 2.69 13.93 5.27
CA ARG A 382 3.47 15.16 5.49
C ARG A 382 3.12 16.28 4.50
N GLU A 383 2.74 15.93 3.28
CA GLU A 383 2.44 16.90 2.23
C GLU A 383 0.96 17.35 2.21
N SER A 384 0.08 16.69 2.96
CA SER A 384 -1.35 17.04 3.05
C SER A 384 -1.61 18.22 4.01
N ASP A 385 -2.71 18.93 3.80
CA ASP A 385 -3.15 20.02 4.68
C ASP A 385 -3.90 19.48 5.90
N ASP A 386 -4.66 18.37 5.70
CA ASP A 386 -5.42 17.67 6.73
C ASP A 386 -5.17 16.16 6.63
N ILE A 387 -5.18 15.45 7.76
CA ILE A 387 -4.83 14.02 7.79
C ILE A 387 -5.85 13.23 8.61
N PHE A 388 -6.21 12.05 8.10
CA PHE A 388 -6.92 11.03 8.83
C PHE A 388 -6.11 9.74 8.86
N TYR A 389 -5.54 9.39 10.02
CA TYR A 389 -4.87 8.10 10.21
C TYR A 389 -5.88 7.01 10.57
N THR A 390 -5.86 5.88 9.87
CA THR A 390 -6.80 4.77 10.11
C THR A 390 -6.50 3.96 11.35
N TRP A 391 -5.26 3.97 11.84
CA TRP A 391 -4.81 3.22 13.01
C TRP A 391 -5.09 1.71 12.93
N ALA A 392 -5.11 1.15 11.71
CA ALA A 392 -5.38 -0.26 11.47
C ALA A 392 -4.23 -1.20 11.93
N GLY A 393 -3.14 -0.64 12.44
CA GLY A 393 -1.90 -1.39 12.66
C GLY A 393 -1.21 -1.79 11.35
N PRO A 394 -0.09 -2.51 11.40
CA PRO A 394 0.63 -2.95 10.20
C PRO A 394 -0.23 -3.93 9.38
N GLU A 395 -0.27 -3.72 8.06
CA GLU A 395 -0.86 -4.63 7.08
C GLU A 395 0.24 -5.12 6.15
N ILE A 396 0.54 -6.42 6.21
CA ILE A 396 1.71 -7.05 5.58
C ILE A 396 1.34 -7.80 4.31
N ALA A 397 0.18 -8.50 4.30
CA ALA A 397 -0.30 -9.17 3.11
C ALA A 397 -0.42 -8.19 1.94
N VAL A 398 0.03 -8.60 0.75
CA VAL A 398 0.03 -7.72 -0.43
C VAL A 398 -1.38 -7.26 -0.78
N ALA A 399 -2.34 -8.19 -0.81
CA ALA A 399 -3.74 -7.86 -1.00
C ALA A 399 -4.33 -7.22 0.26
N SER A 400 -4.79 -5.98 0.16
CA SER A 400 -5.35 -5.24 1.30
C SER A 400 -6.70 -5.78 1.74
N THR A 401 -6.90 -5.90 3.05
CA THR A 401 -8.15 -6.35 3.69
C THR A 401 -8.62 -5.38 4.77
N LYS A 402 -7.96 -5.33 5.93
CA LYS A 402 -8.34 -4.44 7.03
C LYS A 402 -8.14 -2.96 6.69
N ALA A 403 -7.18 -2.63 5.82
CA ALA A 403 -7.03 -1.26 5.36
C ALA A 403 -8.29 -0.76 4.63
N TYR A 404 -8.94 -1.62 3.84
CA TYR A 404 -10.18 -1.26 3.16
C TYR A 404 -11.31 -0.93 4.14
N THR A 405 -11.60 -1.81 5.11
CA THR A 405 -12.67 -1.60 6.09
C THR A 405 -12.42 -0.39 6.99
N THR A 406 -11.15 -0.13 7.34
CA THR A 406 -10.79 1.09 8.11
C THR A 406 -10.85 2.36 7.27
N GLN A 407 -10.56 2.29 5.97
CA GLN A 407 -10.77 3.41 5.03
C GLN A 407 -12.27 3.72 4.85
N LEU A 408 -13.13 2.69 4.76
CA LEU A 408 -14.58 2.90 4.76
C LEU A 408 -15.05 3.61 6.04
N THR A 409 -14.58 3.14 7.19
CA THR A 409 -14.87 3.76 8.49
C THR A 409 -14.44 5.23 8.52
N ALA A 410 -13.22 5.52 8.01
CA ALA A 410 -12.71 6.88 7.88
C ALA A 410 -13.62 7.75 7.02
N PHE A 411 -14.07 7.25 5.86
CA PHE A 411 -14.97 7.99 4.99
C PHE A 411 -16.30 8.30 5.63
N TYR A 412 -16.90 7.38 6.37
CA TYR A 412 -18.15 7.63 7.09
C TYR A 412 -17.96 8.70 8.18
N MET A 413 -16.86 8.63 8.93
CA MET A 413 -16.56 9.65 9.94
C MET A 413 -16.29 11.02 9.33
N ILE A 414 -15.54 11.09 8.26
CA ILE A 414 -15.28 12.35 7.52
C ILE A 414 -16.59 12.90 6.97
N ALA A 415 -17.41 12.07 6.33
CA ALA A 415 -18.69 12.51 5.78
C ALA A 415 -19.63 13.10 6.84
N LEU A 416 -19.73 12.44 8.00
CA LEU A 416 -20.53 12.94 9.13
C LEU A 416 -19.94 14.21 9.74
N ASN A 417 -18.62 14.31 9.87
CA ASN A 417 -17.94 15.50 10.35
C ASN A 417 -18.17 16.71 9.42
N LEU A 418 -17.96 16.51 8.11
CA LEU A 418 -18.21 17.55 7.10
C LEU A 418 -19.70 17.99 7.12
N ALA A 419 -20.61 17.02 7.26
CA ALA A 419 -22.03 17.29 7.31
C ALA A 419 -22.43 18.14 8.52
N MET A 420 -21.91 17.81 9.72
CA MET A 420 -22.14 18.59 10.93
C MET A 420 -21.53 20.00 10.83
N THR A 421 -20.30 20.10 10.35
CA THR A 421 -19.61 21.38 10.18
C THR A 421 -20.35 22.29 9.21
N LYS A 422 -20.87 21.72 8.10
CA LYS A 422 -21.65 22.44 7.08
C LYS A 422 -23.08 22.76 7.57
N GLY A 423 -23.62 21.98 8.51
CA GLY A 423 -25.00 22.07 8.94
C GLY A 423 -26.00 21.41 7.98
N SER A 424 -25.58 20.39 7.23
CA SER A 424 -26.40 19.67 6.25
C SER A 424 -27.09 18.43 6.82
N ILE A 425 -26.85 18.08 8.07
CA ILE A 425 -27.45 16.95 8.81
C ILE A 425 -28.00 17.46 10.15
N SER A 426 -29.08 16.87 10.65
CA SER A 426 -29.59 17.15 12.00
C SER A 426 -28.76 16.44 13.07
N ASP A 427 -28.81 16.97 14.32
CA ASP A 427 -28.18 16.28 15.47
C ASP A 427 -28.74 14.86 15.65
N GLU A 428 -30.05 14.66 15.44
CA GLU A 428 -30.69 13.35 15.54
C GLU A 428 -30.14 12.34 14.55
N GLU A 429 -30.10 12.69 13.27
CA GLU A 429 -29.57 11.83 12.21
C GLU A 429 -28.07 11.56 12.41
N TYR A 430 -27.31 12.58 12.85
CA TYR A 430 -25.88 12.46 13.13
C TYR A 430 -25.60 11.44 14.24
N PHE A 431 -26.25 11.58 15.40
CA PHE A 431 -26.04 10.66 16.51
C PHE A 431 -26.59 9.26 16.22
N ALA A 432 -27.70 9.13 15.52
CA ALA A 432 -28.19 7.84 15.06
C ALA A 432 -27.16 7.13 14.16
N SER A 433 -26.52 7.86 13.23
CA SER A 433 -25.48 7.33 12.36
C SER A 433 -24.24 6.87 13.15
N ILE A 434 -23.84 7.60 14.19
CA ILE A 434 -22.72 7.21 15.06
C ILE A 434 -23.05 5.95 15.85
N GLU A 435 -24.26 5.84 16.38
CA GLU A 435 -24.69 4.63 17.11
C GLU A 435 -24.74 3.40 16.19
N GLU A 436 -25.11 3.55 14.93
CA GLU A 436 -25.00 2.46 13.94
C GLU A 436 -23.53 2.09 13.69
N LEU A 437 -22.63 3.07 13.49
CA LEU A 437 -21.20 2.82 13.32
C LEU A 437 -20.57 2.10 14.53
N ARG A 438 -21.01 2.41 15.74
CA ARG A 438 -20.53 1.75 16.98
C ARG A 438 -20.83 0.26 17.03
N LYS A 439 -21.88 -0.19 16.35
CA LYS A 439 -22.25 -1.61 16.27
C LYS A 439 -21.39 -2.39 15.28
N ILE A 440 -20.80 -1.71 14.31
CA ILE A 440 -20.11 -2.35 13.17
C ILE A 440 -18.99 -3.30 13.61
N PRO A 441 -18.10 -3.00 14.58
CA PRO A 441 -17.07 -3.94 15.01
C PRO A 441 -17.64 -5.32 15.40
N ALA A 442 -18.68 -5.34 16.24
CA ALA A 442 -19.36 -6.58 16.65
C ALA A 442 -20.08 -7.28 15.47
N GLN A 443 -20.61 -6.49 14.52
CA GLN A 443 -21.23 -7.07 13.32
C GLN A 443 -20.20 -7.70 12.39
N VAL A 444 -19.01 -7.09 12.24
CA VAL A 444 -17.89 -7.68 11.48
C VAL A 444 -17.42 -8.98 12.14
N GLU A 445 -17.31 -9.01 13.48
CA GLU A 445 -16.97 -10.23 14.21
C GLU A 445 -17.97 -11.36 13.92
N LYS A 446 -19.27 -11.05 13.94
CA LYS A 446 -20.33 -12.02 13.62
C LYS A 446 -20.26 -12.50 12.15
N VAL A 447 -19.92 -11.61 11.20
CA VAL A 447 -19.75 -12.00 9.79
C VAL A 447 -18.63 -13.02 9.62
N LEU A 448 -17.56 -12.96 10.39
CA LEU A 448 -16.44 -13.91 10.32
C LEU A 448 -16.88 -15.37 10.64
N GLU A 449 -18.02 -15.56 11.31
CA GLU A 449 -18.60 -16.88 11.55
C GLU A 449 -19.01 -17.60 10.24
N CYS A 450 -19.19 -16.86 9.13
CA CYS A 450 -19.48 -17.46 7.82
C CYS A 450 -18.29 -18.17 7.16
N ASN A 451 -17.12 -18.19 7.80
CA ASN A 451 -15.87 -18.69 7.23
C ASN A 451 -15.97 -20.12 6.66
N GLU A 452 -16.60 -21.05 7.38
CA GLU A 452 -16.77 -22.43 6.90
C GLU A 452 -17.66 -22.50 5.66
N LEU A 453 -18.81 -21.81 5.67
CA LEU A 453 -19.72 -21.72 4.52
C LEU A 453 -19.03 -21.16 3.29
N VAL A 454 -18.23 -20.09 3.48
CA VAL A 454 -17.48 -19.48 2.37
C VAL A 454 -16.39 -20.43 1.85
N GLY A 455 -15.76 -21.21 2.73
CA GLY A 455 -14.82 -22.27 2.35
C GLY A 455 -15.47 -23.35 1.49
N GLU A 456 -16.69 -23.82 1.85
CA GLU A 456 -17.47 -24.75 1.01
C GLU A 456 -17.79 -24.16 -0.37
N ILE A 457 -18.20 -22.89 -0.41
CA ILE A 457 -18.51 -22.19 -1.67
C ILE A 457 -17.26 -22.10 -2.54
N ALA A 458 -16.10 -21.77 -1.94
CA ALA A 458 -14.83 -21.70 -2.65
C ALA A 458 -14.44 -23.04 -3.27
N GLU A 459 -14.66 -24.17 -2.56
CA GLU A 459 -14.42 -25.52 -3.07
C GLU A 459 -15.33 -25.84 -4.26
N GLU A 460 -16.59 -25.37 -4.22
CA GLU A 460 -17.56 -25.57 -5.29
C GLU A 460 -17.22 -24.82 -6.59
N ILE A 461 -16.48 -23.71 -6.50
CA ILE A 461 -16.08 -22.88 -7.64
C ILE A 461 -14.58 -22.99 -7.97
N LYS A 462 -13.86 -23.93 -7.38
CA LYS A 462 -12.40 -24.05 -7.52
C LYS A 462 -11.88 -24.19 -8.94
N GLU A 463 -12.69 -24.80 -9.83
CA GLU A 463 -12.33 -25.01 -11.24
C GLU A 463 -12.72 -23.82 -12.14
N ALA A 464 -13.35 -22.78 -11.57
CA ALA A 464 -13.77 -21.63 -12.35
C ALA A 464 -12.55 -20.83 -12.85
N ASN A 465 -12.58 -20.46 -14.13
CA ASN A 465 -11.60 -19.56 -14.73
C ASN A 465 -12.08 -18.11 -14.69
N ASP A 466 -13.40 -17.91 -14.70
CA ASP A 466 -14.04 -16.60 -14.72
C ASP A 466 -15.12 -16.53 -13.63
N ILE A 467 -15.19 -15.41 -12.93
CA ILE A 467 -16.20 -15.13 -11.90
C ILE A 467 -16.74 -13.71 -12.11
N PHE A 468 -18.06 -13.59 -12.11
CA PHE A 468 -18.72 -12.29 -12.22
C PHE A 468 -19.18 -11.79 -10.85
N TYR A 469 -18.99 -10.51 -10.61
CA TYR A 469 -19.49 -9.82 -9.42
C TYR A 469 -20.56 -8.81 -9.83
N LEU A 470 -21.71 -8.83 -9.18
CA LEU A 470 -22.83 -7.96 -9.49
C LEU A 470 -23.25 -7.14 -8.27
N GLY A 471 -23.46 -5.85 -8.47
CA GLY A 471 -24.00 -4.95 -7.46
C GLY A 471 -24.80 -3.81 -8.07
N ARG A 472 -25.57 -3.10 -7.25
CA ARG A 472 -26.27 -1.87 -7.62
C ARG A 472 -26.02 -0.77 -6.60
N GLY A 473 -25.85 0.48 -7.09
CA GLY A 473 -25.51 1.59 -6.22
C GLY A 473 -24.17 1.33 -5.52
N VAL A 474 -24.11 1.50 -4.20
CA VAL A 474 -22.88 1.28 -3.43
C VAL A 474 -22.39 -0.18 -3.49
N ASP A 475 -23.28 -1.16 -3.63
CA ASP A 475 -22.94 -2.58 -3.77
C ASP A 475 -22.13 -2.87 -5.05
N TYR A 476 -22.23 -2.02 -6.09
CA TYR A 476 -21.36 -2.13 -7.25
C TYR A 476 -19.90 -1.79 -6.92
N SER A 477 -19.69 -0.79 -6.08
CA SER A 477 -18.33 -0.47 -5.60
C SER A 477 -17.71 -1.61 -4.79
N LEU A 478 -18.54 -2.32 -4.00
CA LEU A 478 -18.12 -3.54 -3.30
C LEU A 478 -17.83 -4.69 -4.27
N ALA A 479 -18.66 -4.87 -5.28
CA ALA A 479 -18.44 -5.88 -6.31
C ALA A 479 -17.08 -5.70 -6.99
N MET A 480 -16.67 -4.45 -7.26
CA MET A 480 -15.35 -4.13 -7.80
C MET A 480 -14.23 -4.58 -6.84
N GLU A 481 -14.38 -4.35 -5.54
CA GLU A 481 -13.39 -4.77 -4.54
C GLU A 481 -13.32 -6.30 -4.42
N GLY A 482 -14.45 -7.00 -4.37
CA GLY A 482 -14.50 -8.47 -4.36
C GLY A 482 -13.83 -9.08 -5.59
N ALA A 483 -14.11 -8.55 -6.77
CA ALA A 483 -13.48 -8.96 -8.02
C ALA A 483 -11.97 -8.70 -8.03
N LEU A 484 -11.51 -7.59 -7.44
CA LEU A 484 -10.08 -7.30 -7.31
C LEU A 484 -9.40 -8.32 -6.39
N LYS A 485 -9.95 -8.57 -5.22
CA LYS A 485 -9.36 -9.51 -4.23
C LYS A 485 -9.15 -10.89 -4.81
N ILE A 486 -10.14 -11.46 -5.48
CA ILE A 486 -10.01 -12.81 -6.04
C ILE A 486 -9.01 -12.86 -7.21
N LYS A 487 -8.95 -11.81 -8.05
CA LYS A 487 -7.92 -11.69 -9.11
C LYS A 487 -6.51 -11.68 -8.55
N GLU A 488 -6.27 -10.89 -7.52
CA GLU A 488 -4.94 -10.65 -6.95
C GLU A 488 -4.30 -11.94 -6.42
N ILE A 489 -5.05 -12.77 -5.72
CA ILE A 489 -4.46 -13.87 -4.95
C ILE A 489 -4.77 -15.25 -5.51
N SER A 490 -5.89 -15.44 -6.22
CA SER A 490 -6.25 -16.74 -6.82
C SER A 490 -5.94 -16.83 -8.30
N TYR A 491 -5.65 -15.70 -8.95
CA TYR A 491 -5.40 -15.55 -10.39
C TYR A 491 -6.59 -15.95 -11.26
N VAL A 492 -7.77 -16.06 -10.68
CA VAL A 492 -9.03 -16.22 -11.41
C VAL A 492 -9.40 -14.90 -12.05
N HIS A 493 -9.73 -14.91 -13.32
CA HIS A 493 -10.26 -13.71 -13.95
C HIS A 493 -11.62 -13.38 -13.32
N ALA A 494 -11.77 -12.16 -12.84
CA ALA A 494 -13.02 -11.71 -12.23
C ALA A 494 -13.36 -10.29 -12.66
N GLU A 495 -14.61 -10.04 -12.96
CA GLU A 495 -15.09 -8.75 -13.41
C GLU A 495 -16.35 -8.34 -12.65
N ALA A 496 -16.42 -7.05 -12.29
CA ALA A 496 -17.58 -6.50 -11.61
C ALA A 496 -18.42 -5.65 -12.55
N PHE A 497 -19.74 -5.81 -12.46
CA PHE A 497 -20.70 -5.06 -13.25
C PHE A 497 -21.76 -4.39 -12.37
N ALA A 498 -22.14 -3.18 -12.72
CA ALA A 498 -23.43 -2.66 -12.32
C ALA A 498 -24.50 -3.62 -12.87
N ALA A 499 -25.26 -4.27 -11.98
CA ALA A 499 -26.10 -5.42 -12.37
C ALA A 499 -27.11 -5.12 -13.48
N GLY A 500 -27.58 -3.86 -13.56
CA GLY A 500 -28.44 -3.41 -14.65
C GLY A 500 -27.72 -3.29 -16.00
N GLU A 501 -26.43 -3.00 -16.00
CA GLU A 501 -25.61 -2.81 -17.19
C GLU A 501 -25.18 -4.13 -17.83
N LEU A 502 -25.14 -5.22 -17.06
CA LEU A 502 -24.73 -6.55 -17.57
C LEU A 502 -25.47 -6.96 -18.85
N LYS A 503 -26.76 -6.63 -18.95
CA LYS A 503 -27.61 -6.99 -20.10
C LYS A 503 -27.28 -6.20 -21.39
N HIS A 504 -26.46 -5.17 -21.31
CA HIS A 504 -26.05 -4.35 -22.46
C HIS A 504 -24.81 -4.89 -23.19
N GLY A 505 -24.44 -6.16 -22.94
CA GLY A 505 -23.34 -6.84 -23.65
C GLY A 505 -22.80 -8.01 -22.86
N SER A 506 -22.27 -7.77 -21.67
CA SER A 506 -21.49 -8.74 -20.90
C SER A 506 -22.27 -9.98 -20.45
N ILE A 507 -23.59 -9.92 -20.43
CA ILE A 507 -24.44 -11.10 -20.15
C ILE A 507 -24.23 -12.24 -21.18
N ALA A 508 -23.68 -11.92 -22.37
CA ALA A 508 -23.32 -12.91 -23.38
C ALA A 508 -22.22 -13.88 -22.91
N LEU A 509 -21.44 -13.50 -21.88
CA LEU A 509 -20.39 -14.32 -21.28
C LEU A 509 -20.91 -15.33 -20.24
N ILE A 510 -22.17 -15.19 -19.84
CA ILE A 510 -22.79 -16.09 -18.87
C ILE A 510 -23.17 -17.39 -19.55
N ASP A 511 -22.57 -18.49 -19.09
CA ASP A 511 -22.83 -19.86 -19.56
C ASP A 511 -23.11 -20.77 -18.36
N LYS A 512 -23.45 -22.03 -18.66
CA LYS A 512 -23.80 -23.04 -17.63
C LYS A 512 -22.65 -23.22 -16.61
N GLY A 513 -22.96 -22.95 -15.36
CA GLY A 513 -22.04 -23.12 -14.24
C GLY A 513 -21.14 -21.90 -13.96
N THR A 514 -21.21 -20.83 -14.78
CA THR A 514 -20.47 -19.59 -14.52
C THR A 514 -20.81 -19.05 -13.13
N PRO A 515 -19.83 -18.91 -12.21
CA PRO A 515 -20.09 -18.34 -10.89
C PRO A 515 -20.40 -16.84 -10.97
N VAL A 516 -21.45 -16.44 -10.29
CA VAL A 516 -21.88 -15.04 -10.17
C VAL A 516 -22.06 -14.71 -8.69
N VAL A 517 -21.24 -13.81 -8.15
CA VAL A 517 -21.38 -13.29 -6.79
C VAL A 517 -22.23 -12.03 -6.86
N ALA A 518 -23.41 -12.06 -6.27
CA ALA A 518 -24.39 -10.97 -6.29
C ALA A 518 -24.51 -10.33 -4.91
N ILE A 519 -24.17 -9.02 -4.80
CA ILE A 519 -24.28 -8.25 -3.57
C ILE A 519 -25.63 -7.54 -3.55
N ALA A 520 -26.45 -7.80 -2.54
CA ALA A 520 -27.82 -7.32 -2.41
C ALA A 520 -28.11 -6.84 -0.98
N THR A 521 -27.35 -5.80 -0.55
CA THR A 521 -27.47 -5.24 0.81
C THR A 521 -28.36 -4.03 0.89
N GLN A 522 -28.66 -3.38 -0.24
CA GLN A 522 -29.42 -2.15 -0.31
C GLN A 522 -30.94 -2.40 -0.41
N GLY A 523 -31.68 -2.17 0.65
CA GLY A 523 -33.11 -2.47 0.72
C GLY A 523 -33.91 -1.87 -0.42
N LYS A 524 -33.66 -0.62 -0.81
CA LYS A 524 -34.35 0.05 -1.94
C LYS A 524 -34.05 -0.57 -3.32
N LEU A 525 -32.96 -1.31 -3.44
CA LEU A 525 -32.51 -1.91 -4.70
C LEU A 525 -32.67 -3.44 -4.71
N PHE A 526 -33.12 -4.04 -3.59
CA PHE A 526 -33.15 -5.48 -3.37
C PHE A 526 -33.94 -6.22 -4.44
N GLU A 527 -35.20 -5.83 -4.70
CA GLU A 527 -36.03 -6.46 -5.74
C GLU A 527 -35.39 -6.41 -7.12
N LYS A 528 -34.69 -5.30 -7.44
CA LYS A 528 -33.96 -5.15 -8.71
C LYS A 528 -32.76 -6.09 -8.79
N MET A 529 -32.07 -6.31 -7.67
CA MET A 529 -30.96 -7.26 -7.60
C MET A 529 -31.47 -8.70 -7.75
N VAL A 530 -32.56 -9.06 -7.07
CA VAL A 530 -33.21 -10.37 -7.21
C VAL A 530 -33.57 -10.63 -8.67
N SER A 531 -34.14 -9.65 -9.38
CA SER A 531 -34.44 -9.75 -10.81
C SER A 531 -33.19 -10.00 -11.65
N ASN A 532 -32.08 -9.28 -11.38
CA ASN A 532 -30.83 -9.51 -12.12
C ASN A 532 -30.20 -10.89 -11.81
N MET A 533 -30.30 -11.39 -10.59
CA MET A 533 -29.90 -12.77 -10.27
C MET A 533 -30.68 -13.80 -11.10
N GLN A 534 -32.00 -13.61 -11.23
CA GLN A 534 -32.86 -14.48 -12.08
C GLN A 534 -32.45 -14.41 -13.55
N GLU A 535 -32.08 -13.23 -14.06
CA GLU A 535 -31.64 -13.05 -15.45
C GLU A 535 -30.39 -13.88 -15.77
N VAL A 536 -29.39 -13.90 -14.88
CA VAL A 536 -28.17 -14.70 -15.07
C VAL A 536 -28.40 -16.19 -14.81
N ARG A 537 -29.21 -16.52 -13.80
CA ARG A 537 -29.56 -17.89 -13.48
C ARG A 537 -30.34 -18.56 -14.61
N ALA A 538 -31.20 -17.82 -15.31
CA ALA A 538 -31.94 -18.31 -16.49
C ALA A 538 -31.00 -18.70 -17.65
N ARG A 539 -29.75 -18.25 -17.63
CA ARG A 539 -28.67 -18.60 -18.58
C ARG A 539 -27.71 -19.67 -18.06
N GLY A 540 -28.02 -20.22 -16.88
CA GLY A 540 -27.25 -21.31 -16.29
C GLY A 540 -26.15 -20.88 -15.33
N ALA A 541 -26.06 -19.60 -14.97
CA ALA A 541 -25.14 -19.14 -13.95
C ALA A 541 -25.37 -19.84 -12.61
N ARG A 542 -24.30 -20.06 -11.87
CA ARG A 542 -24.34 -20.45 -10.47
C ARG A 542 -24.27 -19.17 -9.61
N VAL A 543 -25.37 -18.83 -8.96
CA VAL A 543 -25.51 -17.57 -8.23
C VAL A 543 -25.21 -17.75 -6.74
N ILE A 544 -24.26 -16.96 -6.23
CA ILE A 544 -23.90 -16.83 -4.82
C ILE A 544 -24.35 -15.45 -4.38
N ALA A 545 -25.30 -15.36 -3.47
CA ALA A 545 -25.81 -14.08 -2.98
C ALA A 545 -25.19 -13.71 -1.64
N ILE A 546 -24.81 -12.43 -1.47
CA ILE A 546 -24.45 -11.83 -0.19
C ILE A 546 -25.54 -10.81 0.13
N THR A 547 -26.24 -11.00 1.25
CA THR A 547 -27.39 -10.15 1.63
C THR A 547 -27.53 -10.06 3.13
N GLN A 548 -28.32 -9.10 3.61
CA GLN A 548 -28.62 -8.95 5.03
C GLN A 548 -29.60 -10.02 5.54
N GLU A 549 -29.46 -10.43 6.80
CA GLU A 549 -30.41 -11.30 7.50
C GLU A 549 -31.85 -10.79 7.32
N GLY A 550 -32.80 -11.71 7.13
CA GLY A 550 -34.21 -11.39 6.88
C GLY A 550 -34.60 -11.29 5.40
N ASN A 551 -33.66 -11.12 4.49
CA ASN A 551 -33.93 -11.05 3.04
C ASN A 551 -34.04 -12.45 2.40
N THR A 552 -34.97 -13.29 2.88
CA THR A 552 -35.10 -14.70 2.46
C THR A 552 -35.59 -14.89 1.03
N GLU A 553 -36.18 -13.88 0.40
CA GLU A 553 -36.63 -13.97 -1.00
C GLU A 553 -35.49 -14.27 -1.99
N VAL A 554 -34.26 -13.92 -1.61
CA VAL A 554 -33.05 -14.17 -2.42
C VAL A 554 -32.82 -15.66 -2.66
N GLU A 555 -33.23 -16.55 -1.72
CA GLU A 555 -33.06 -18.00 -1.82
C GLU A 555 -33.71 -18.62 -3.07
N LYS A 556 -34.75 -17.99 -3.59
CA LYS A 556 -35.39 -18.42 -4.84
C LYS A 556 -34.56 -18.10 -6.08
N SER A 557 -33.61 -17.21 -5.96
CA SER A 557 -32.82 -16.66 -7.08
C SER A 557 -31.32 -16.93 -6.97
N ALA A 558 -30.85 -17.52 -5.87
CA ALA A 558 -29.48 -17.91 -5.63
C ALA A 558 -29.35 -19.42 -5.35
N ASP A 559 -28.18 -19.97 -5.64
CA ASP A 559 -27.81 -21.35 -5.35
C ASP A 559 -27.15 -21.50 -3.99
N ARG A 560 -26.47 -20.44 -3.57
CA ARG A 560 -25.88 -20.28 -2.22
C ARG A 560 -26.17 -18.88 -1.72
N VAL A 561 -26.41 -18.73 -0.43
CA VAL A 561 -26.66 -17.43 0.22
C VAL A 561 -25.75 -17.29 1.43
N ILE A 562 -25.04 -16.16 1.50
CA ILE A 562 -24.25 -15.74 2.65
C ILE A 562 -25.01 -14.59 3.29
N TYR A 563 -25.54 -14.84 4.48
CA TYR A 563 -26.21 -13.81 5.26
C TYR A 563 -25.20 -13.02 6.10
N ILE A 564 -25.30 -11.70 6.04
CA ILE A 564 -24.60 -10.78 6.94
C ILE A 564 -25.58 -10.22 7.95
N PRO A 565 -25.15 -9.82 9.15
CA PRO A 565 -26.05 -9.19 10.13
C PRO A 565 -26.75 -7.97 9.56
N GLN A 566 -27.94 -7.69 10.09
CA GLN A 566 -28.70 -6.52 9.68
C GLN A 566 -28.02 -5.24 10.21
N VAL A 567 -27.71 -4.32 9.31
CA VAL A 567 -27.13 -3.01 9.58
C VAL A 567 -27.79 -1.96 8.69
N ASP A 568 -27.63 -0.67 9.01
CA ASP A 568 -28.09 0.38 8.08
C ASP A 568 -27.43 0.21 6.70
N ASP A 569 -28.23 0.32 5.65
CA ASP A 569 -27.80 0.12 4.24
C ASP A 569 -26.52 0.92 3.91
N MET A 570 -26.35 2.12 4.50
CA MET A 570 -25.18 2.96 4.23
C MET A 570 -23.89 2.34 4.75
N PHE A 571 -23.93 1.64 5.88
CA PHE A 571 -22.76 1.05 6.54
C PHE A 571 -22.55 -0.43 6.20
N ALA A 572 -23.50 -1.06 5.50
CA ALA A 572 -23.44 -2.46 5.10
C ALA A 572 -22.18 -2.82 4.28
N SER A 573 -21.54 -1.83 3.65
CA SER A 573 -20.30 -2.02 2.90
C SER A 573 -19.17 -2.60 3.75
N ILE A 574 -19.07 -2.24 5.06
CA ILE A 574 -18.00 -2.75 5.93
C ILE A 574 -18.20 -4.23 6.24
N THR A 575 -19.44 -4.66 6.42
CA THR A 575 -19.76 -6.07 6.73
C THR A 575 -19.78 -6.95 5.48
N ALA A 576 -20.31 -6.45 4.37
CA ALA A 576 -20.49 -7.23 3.15
C ALA A 576 -19.17 -7.53 2.38
N VAL A 577 -18.11 -6.77 2.60
CA VAL A 577 -16.80 -7.06 1.97
C VAL A 577 -16.12 -8.29 2.58
N VAL A 578 -16.37 -8.59 3.86
CA VAL A 578 -15.69 -9.67 4.59
C VAL A 578 -15.90 -11.06 3.95
N PRO A 579 -17.12 -11.48 3.59
CA PRO A 579 -17.31 -12.75 2.88
C PRO A 579 -16.56 -12.82 1.54
N MET A 580 -16.40 -11.70 0.83
CA MET A 580 -15.66 -11.67 -0.43
C MET A 580 -14.15 -11.82 -0.23
N GLN A 581 -13.61 -11.23 0.85
CA GLN A 581 -12.21 -11.43 1.25
C GLN A 581 -11.95 -12.88 1.64
N LEU A 582 -12.84 -13.49 2.43
CA LEU A 582 -12.78 -14.91 2.79
C LEU A 582 -12.88 -15.81 1.55
N LEU A 583 -13.78 -15.49 0.59
CA LEU A 583 -13.91 -16.24 -0.66
C LEU A 583 -12.61 -16.23 -1.47
N ALA A 584 -11.99 -15.07 -1.60
CA ALA A 584 -10.71 -14.92 -2.29
C ALA A 584 -9.60 -15.71 -1.56
N TYR A 585 -9.53 -15.61 -0.23
CA TYR A 585 -8.61 -16.34 0.62
C TYR A 585 -8.71 -17.86 0.44
N HIS A 586 -9.93 -18.42 0.57
CA HIS A 586 -10.16 -19.86 0.40
C HIS A 586 -9.89 -20.33 -1.02
N ALA A 587 -10.34 -19.58 -2.04
CA ALA A 587 -10.08 -19.90 -3.44
C ALA A 587 -8.57 -19.96 -3.76
N SER A 588 -7.77 -19.11 -3.14
CA SER A 588 -6.32 -19.11 -3.27
C SER A 588 -5.69 -20.32 -2.57
N ASN A 589 -6.09 -20.61 -1.32
CA ASN A 589 -5.55 -21.74 -0.54
C ASN A 589 -5.87 -23.10 -1.19
N ILE A 590 -7.07 -23.30 -1.70
CA ILE A 590 -7.47 -24.51 -2.41
C ILE A 590 -6.60 -24.76 -3.65
N ARG A 591 -6.15 -23.68 -4.29
CA ARG A 591 -5.24 -23.72 -5.45
C ARG A 591 -3.77 -23.85 -5.05
N GLY A 592 -3.44 -23.87 -3.74
CA GLY A 592 -2.07 -23.98 -3.24
C GLY A 592 -1.20 -22.74 -3.49
N LEU A 593 -1.83 -21.56 -3.57
CA LEU A 593 -1.17 -20.29 -3.87
C LEU A 593 -0.78 -19.54 -2.59
N ASP A 594 0.25 -18.69 -2.69
CA ASP A 594 0.69 -17.84 -1.59
C ASP A 594 -0.21 -16.59 -1.48
N VAL A 595 -1.09 -16.57 -0.48
CA VAL A 595 -2.05 -15.48 -0.25
C VAL A 595 -1.40 -14.19 0.24
N ASP A 596 -0.23 -14.28 0.88
CA ASP A 596 0.48 -13.12 1.42
C ASP A 596 1.33 -12.42 0.36
N LYS A 597 1.91 -13.21 -0.57
CA LYS A 597 2.86 -12.73 -1.58
C LYS A 597 2.47 -13.27 -2.96
N PRO A 598 1.35 -12.81 -3.53
CA PRO A 598 0.91 -13.24 -4.86
C PRO A 598 1.88 -12.75 -5.93
N ARG A 599 2.03 -13.56 -6.99
CA ARG A 599 2.95 -13.25 -8.10
C ARG A 599 2.66 -11.89 -8.73
N ASN A 600 3.71 -11.19 -9.18
CA ASN A 600 3.65 -9.94 -9.95
C ASN A 600 3.01 -8.75 -9.22
N LEU A 601 2.78 -8.85 -7.91
CA LEU A 601 2.20 -7.77 -7.11
C LEU A 601 3.16 -7.33 -6.00
N ALA A 602 3.04 -6.08 -5.61
CA ALA A 602 3.72 -5.50 -4.47
C ALA A 602 2.72 -4.76 -3.57
N LYS A 603 2.97 -4.73 -2.25
CA LYS A 603 2.08 -4.09 -1.28
C LYS A 603 1.85 -2.60 -1.55
N SER A 604 2.85 -1.90 -2.06
CA SER A 604 2.75 -0.48 -2.41
C SER A 604 3.57 -0.22 -3.68
N VAL A 605 3.00 0.51 -4.62
CA VAL A 605 3.65 0.90 -5.89
C VAL A 605 4.18 2.33 -5.72
N THR A 606 5.52 2.47 -5.67
CA THR A 606 6.21 3.76 -5.47
C THR A 606 7.00 4.22 -6.68
N VAL A 607 6.71 3.65 -7.83
CA VAL A 607 7.22 4.05 -9.14
C VAL A 607 6.04 4.18 -10.10
N GLU A 608 6.16 5.08 -11.05
CA GLU A 608 5.20 5.24 -12.15
C GLU A 608 5.51 4.26 -13.27
#